data_aa5896acffc8c5fe415f0106fb00bbf2
#
_entry.id   aa5896acffc8c5fe415f0106fb00bbf2
#
_cell.length_a   1.000
_cell.length_b   1.000
_cell.length_c   1.000
_cell.angle_alpha   90.00
_cell.angle_beta   90.00
_cell.angle_gamma   90.00
#
_symmetry.space_group_name_H-M   'P 1'
#
loop_
_entity.id
_entity.type
_entity.pdbx_description
1 polymer ?
#
loop_
_entity_poly.entity_id
_entity_poly.type
_entity_poly.pdbx_seq_one_letter_code
_entity_poly.pdbx_strand_id
1 'polypeptide(L)'
;MDLHILTDLFEALTIFCFGLSWPISIRKSLISRTAKGKSLFFEVFLLIGYAFGIARKTIQVLALGYPQEGTGTLGTVIFILSFFFYVLNFIEISIDVALYFRNTKLDKLRDEGKDL
;
A
#
# COMPACT_ATOMS: atom_id res chain seq x y z
N MET A 1 -3.34 23.26 17.50
CA MET A 1 -2.84 21.93 17.10
C MET A 1 -1.39 22.04 16.67
N ASP A 2 -0.57 21.11 17.16
CA ASP A 2 0.84 21.06 16.78
C ASP A 2 0.97 20.73 15.29
N LEU A 3 1.91 21.39 14.61
CA LEU A 3 2.16 21.13 13.19
C LEU A 3 2.60 19.70 12.92
N HIS A 4 3.31 19.08 13.86
CA HIS A 4 3.70 17.67 13.72
C HIS A 4 2.49 16.75 13.68
N ILE A 5 1.49 17.00 14.53
CA ILE A 5 0.25 16.23 14.54
C ILE A 5 -0.50 16.46 13.24
N LEU A 6 -0.54 17.70 12.75
CA LEU A 6 -1.24 18.03 11.51
C LEU A 6 -0.61 17.34 10.31
N THR A 7 0.73 17.34 10.21
CA THR A 7 1.42 16.65 9.11
C THR A 7 1.22 15.15 9.17
N ASP A 8 1.26 14.57 10.36
CA ASP A 8 1.00 13.13 10.55
C ASP A 8 -0.44 12.79 10.18
N LEU A 9 -1.39 13.66 10.51
CA LEU A 9 -2.79 13.46 10.15
C LEU A 9 -2.97 13.45 8.64
N PHE A 10 -2.39 14.41 7.92
CA PHE A 10 -2.47 14.45 6.47
C PHE A 10 -1.79 13.24 5.84
N GLU A 11 -0.67 12.79 6.38
CA GLU A 11 -0.01 11.57 5.92
C GLU A 11 -0.93 10.36 6.08
N ALA A 12 -1.54 10.22 7.26
CA ALA A 12 -2.47 9.12 7.53
C ALA A 12 -3.67 9.14 6.59
N LEU A 13 -4.23 10.31 6.32
CA LEU A 13 -5.35 10.45 5.39
C LEU A 13 -4.95 10.09 3.96
N THR A 14 -3.77 10.48 3.53
CA THR A 14 -3.24 10.15 2.20
C THR A 14 -3.13 8.64 2.04
N ILE A 15 -2.51 7.97 3.00
CA ILE A 15 -2.31 6.53 2.95
C ILE A 15 -3.64 5.79 3.07
N PHE A 16 -4.56 6.32 3.85
CA PHE A 16 -5.91 5.76 3.97
C PHE A 16 -6.64 5.80 2.64
N CYS A 17 -6.55 6.92 1.91
CA CYS A 17 -7.17 7.03 0.59
C CYS A 17 -6.59 6.01 -0.39
N PHE A 18 -5.27 5.85 -0.40
CA PHE A 18 -4.64 4.83 -1.22
C PHE A 18 -5.07 3.43 -0.79
N GLY A 19 -5.17 3.20 0.51
CA GLY A 19 -5.60 1.91 1.05
C GLY A 19 -7.01 1.53 0.63
N LEU A 20 -7.90 2.51 0.44
CA LEU A 20 -9.24 2.26 -0.07
C LEU A 20 -9.24 1.96 -1.57
N SER A 21 -8.24 2.43 -2.29
CA SER A 21 -8.13 2.20 -3.74
C SER A 21 -7.70 0.78 -4.08
N TRP A 22 -6.83 0.18 -3.27
CA TRP A 22 -6.25 -1.14 -3.59
C TRP A 22 -7.26 -2.28 -3.54
N PRO A 23 -8.20 -2.36 -2.57
CA PRO A 23 -9.23 -3.39 -2.60
C PRO A 23 -10.06 -3.35 -3.87
N ILE A 24 -10.34 -2.15 -4.40
CA ILE A 24 -11.08 -1.99 -5.66
C ILE A 24 -10.25 -2.58 -6.81
N SER A 25 -8.96 -2.27 -6.87
CA SER A 25 -8.05 -2.78 -7.89
C SER A 25 -7.91 -4.30 -7.80
N ILE A 26 -7.76 -4.84 -6.60
CA ILE A 26 -7.66 -6.28 -6.36
C ILE A 26 -8.94 -6.98 -6.83
N ARG A 27 -10.09 -6.46 -6.45
CA ARG A 27 -11.38 -7.03 -6.88
C ARG A 27 -11.50 -7.04 -8.39
N LYS A 28 -11.15 -5.93 -9.03
CA LYS A 28 -11.18 -5.82 -10.49
C LYS A 28 -10.29 -6.88 -11.14
N SER A 29 -9.08 -7.09 -10.59
CA SER A 29 -8.16 -8.10 -11.10
C SER A 29 -8.70 -9.52 -10.93
N LEU A 30 -9.36 -9.79 -9.80
CA LEU A 30 -9.96 -11.10 -9.54
C LEU A 30 -11.11 -11.41 -10.50
N ILE A 31 -11.94 -10.42 -10.78
CA ILE A 31 -13.15 -10.61 -11.60
C ILE A 31 -12.77 -10.63 -13.08
N SER A 32 -11.92 -9.71 -13.54
CA SER A 32 -11.60 -9.59 -14.96
C SER A 32 -10.72 -10.72 -15.47
N ARG A 33 -9.90 -11.31 -14.62
CA ARG A 33 -8.98 -12.41 -14.94
C ARG A 33 -8.04 -12.06 -16.10
N THR A 34 -7.70 -10.78 -16.24
CA THR A 34 -6.78 -10.31 -17.26
C THR A 34 -5.86 -9.25 -16.67
N ALA A 35 -4.61 -9.24 -17.16
CA ALA A 35 -3.63 -8.22 -16.79
C ALA A 35 -3.67 -7.01 -17.73
N LYS A 36 -4.50 -7.04 -18.76
CA LYS A 36 -4.64 -5.93 -19.70
C LYS A 36 -5.13 -4.69 -18.97
N GLY A 37 -4.50 -3.56 -19.23
CA GLY A 37 -4.82 -2.30 -18.57
C GLY A 37 -4.11 -2.10 -17.23
N LYS A 38 -3.32 -3.05 -16.77
CA LYS A 38 -2.51 -2.94 -15.56
C LYS A 38 -1.06 -2.65 -15.94
N SER A 39 -0.37 -1.86 -15.10
CA SER A 39 1.05 -1.59 -15.26
C SER A 39 1.84 -2.22 -14.13
N LEU A 40 2.56 -3.29 -14.42
CA LEU A 40 3.43 -3.94 -13.45
C LEU A 40 4.52 -2.97 -12.96
N PHE A 41 5.07 -2.20 -13.89
CA PHE A 41 6.10 -1.22 -13.58
C PHE A 41 5.61 -0.22 -12.53
N PHE A 42 4.40 0.32 -12.73
CA PHE A 42 3.78 1.26 -11.81
C PHE A 42 3.55 0.64 -10.43
N GLU A 43 3.02 -0.58 -10.41
CA GLU A 43 2.74 -1.30 -9.16
C GLU A 43 4.03 -1.61 -8.39
N VAL A 44 5.09 -2.02 -9.09
CA VAL A 44 6.37 -2.31 -8.45
C VAL A 44 6.99 -1.04 -7.88
N PHE A 45 6.90 0.09 -8.58
CA PHE A 45 7.37 1.36 -8.04
C PHE A 45 6.63 1.74 -6.77
N LEU A 46 5.32 1.57 -6.73
CA LEU A 46 4.53 1.84 -5.53
C LEU A 46 4.93 0.90 -4.40
N LEU A 47 5.14 -0.35 -4.70
CA LEU A 47 5.58 -1.35 -3.72
C LEU A 47 6.91 -0.93 -3.09
N ILE A 48 7.87 -0.52 -3.91
CA ILE A 48 9.16 -0.03 -3.44
C ILE A 48 8.97 1.23 -2.59
N GLY A 49 8.12 2.15 -3.03
CA GLY A 49 7.83 3.37 -2.28
C GLY A 49 7.26 3.10 -0.90
N TYR A 50 6.33 2.16 -0.79
CA TYR A 50 5.78 1.77 0.51
C TYR A 50 6.82 1.04 1.37
N ALA A 51 7.72 0.27 0.76
CA ALA A 51 8.81 -0.35 1.50
C ALA A 51 9.72 0.72 2.14
N PHE A 52 10.05 1.78 1.40
CA PHE A 52 10.79 2.91 1.96
C PHE A 52 10.01 3.62 3.06
N GLY A 53 8.69 3.77 2.89
CA GLY A 53 7.84 4.36 3.92
C GLY A 53 7.86 3.54 5.21
N ILE A 54 7.77 2.23 5.11
CA ILE A 54 7.85 1.33 6.26
C ILE A 54 9.24 1.43 6.92
N ALA A 55 10.30 1.48 6.12
CA ALA A 55 11.66 1.65 6.63
C ALA A 55 11.80 2.97 7.40
N ARG A 56 11.25 4.05 6.86
CA ARG A 56 11.26 5.36 7.54
C ARG A 56 10.56 5.28 8.89
N LYS A 57 9.37 4.69 8.95
CA LYS A 57 8.62 4.54 10.20
C LYS A 57 9.37 3.66 11.19
N THR A 58 9.98 2.60 10.73
CA THR A 58 10.77 1.71 11.58
C THR A 58 11.97 2.44 12.19
N ILE A 59 12.68 3.22 11.39
CA ILE A 59 13.80 4.03 11.86
C ILE A 59 13.32 5.05 12.90
N GLN A 60 12.19 5.69 12.66
CA GLN A 60 11.62 6.65 13.61
C GLN A 60 11.34 6.00 14.96
N VAL A 61 10.78 4.80 14.95
CA VAL A 61 10.47 4.09 16.20
C VAL A 61 11.73 3.62 16.92
N LEU A 62 12.66 3.00 16.19
CA LEU A 62 13.82 2.34 16.80
C LEU A 62 14.97 3.29 17.11
N ALA A 63 15.24 4.25 16.24
CA ALA A 63 16.40 5.11 16.36
C ALA A 63 16.08 6.50 16.89
N LEU A 64 14.94 7.06 16.52
CA LEU A 64 14.56 8.43 16.87
C LEU A 64 13.55 8.51 18.01
N GLY A 65 13.07 7.37 18.51
CA GLY A 65 12.16 7.33 19.65
C GLY A 65 10.75 7.83 19.36
N TYR A 66 10.30 7.74 18.13
CA TYR A 66 8.93 8.11 17.80
C TYR A 66 7.93 7.06 18.33
N PRO A 67 6.72 7.47 18.72
CA PRO A 67 6.26 8.85 18.80
C PRO A 67 6.98 9.61 19.93
N GLN A 68 7.25 10.89 19.71
CA GLN A 68 8.00 11.70 20.65
C GLN A 68 7.20 11.95 21.93
N GLU A 69 7.92 12.11 23.04
CA GLU A 69 7.31 12.54 24.30
C GLU A 69 6.66 13.91 24.11
N GLY A 70 5.51 14.11 24.74
CA GLY A 70 4.78 15.36 24.62
C GLY A 70 3.85 15.45 23.43
N THR A 71 3.87 14.45 22.53
CA THR A 71 2.95 14.41 21.38
C THR A 71 1.50 14.17 21.82
N GLY A 72 1.31 13.52 22.95
CA GLY A 72 0.01 13.20 23.49
C GLY A 72 -0.62 11.97 22.85
N THR A 73 -1.79 11.62 23.35
CA THR A 73 -2.51 10.41 22.89
C THR A 73 -2.90 10.53 21.42
N LEU A 74 -3.38 11.69 21.01
CA LEU A 74 -3.81 11.90 19.62
C LEU A 74 -2.67 11.72 18.63
N GLY A 75 -1.52 12.33 18.89
CA GLY A 75 -0.36 12.18 18.02
C GLY A 75 0.16 10.75 17.96
N THR A 76 0.15 10.06 19.09
CA THR A 76 0.56 8.65 19.16
C THR A 76 -0.37 7.78 18.33
N VAL A 77 -1.67 7.97 18.45
CA VAL A 77 -2.66 7.20 17.68
C VAL A 77 -2.49 7.45 16.19
N ILE A 78 -2.32 8.71 15.78
CA ILE A 78 -2.14 9.05 14.37
C ILE A 78 -0.87 8.41 13.82
N PHE A 79 0.22 8.42 14.56
CA PHE A 79 1.49 7.81 14.13
C PHE A 79 1.32 6.29 13.95
N ILE A 80 0.68 5.62 14.90
CA ILE A 80 0.44 4.17 14.83
C ILE A 80 -0.47 3.84 13.64
N LEU A 81 -1.51 4.63 13.41
CA LEU A 81 -2.41 4.44 12.26
C LEU A 81 -1.65 4.59 10.94
N SER A 82 -0.77 5.58 10.83
CA SER A 82 0.04 5.77 9.63
C SER A 82 0.92 4.54 9.37
N PHE A 83 1.57 4.04 10.41
CA PHE A 83 2.41 2.83 10.29
C PHE A 83 1.58 1.65 9.82
N PHE A 84 0.42 1.45 10.45
CA PHE A 84 -0.51 0.36 10.08
C PHE A 84 -0.93 0.47 8.61
N PHE A 85 -1.29 1.67 8.16
CA PHE A 85 -1.73 1.87 6.78
C PHE A 85 -0.59 1.65 5.78
N TYR A 86 0.65 1.99 6.10
CA TYR A 86 1.79 1.68 5.25
C TYR A 86 1.93 0.17 5.05
N VAL A 87 1.86 -0.57 6.14
CA VAL A 87 1.97 -2.04 6.09
C VAL A 87 0.80 -2.63 5.31
N LEU A 88 -0.41 -2.15 5.56
CA LEU A 88 -1.61 -2.60 4.87
C LEU A 88 -1.51 -2.36 3.36
N ASN A 89 -1.09 -1.17 2.96
CA ASN A 89 -0.91 -0.84 1.55
C ASN A 89 0.14 -1.72 0.90
N PHE A 90 1.25 -1.96 1.59
CA PHE A 90 2.30 -2.85 1.10
C PHE A 90 1.76 -4.25 0.82
N ILE A 91 0.97 -4.79 1.76
CA ILE A 91 0.35 -6.11 1.61
C ILE A 91 -0.63 -6.11 0.43
N GLU A 92 -1.49 -5.09 0.33
CA GLU A 92 -2.48 -5.00 -0.74
C GLU A 92 -1.81 -4.91 -2.11
N ILE A 93 -0.76 -4.11 -2.26
CA ILE A 93 -0.03 -4.01 -3.53
C ILE A 93 0.65 -5.33 -3.86
N SER A 94 1.21 -6.01 -2.86
CA SER A 94 1.83 -7.32 -3.07
C SER A 94 0.81 -8.33 -3.61
N ILE A 95 -0.41 -8.31 -3.09
CA ILE A 95 -1.50 -9.15 -3.61
C ILE A 95 -1.83 -8.78 -5.05
N ASP A 96 -1.92 -7.50 -5.36
CA ASP A 96 -2.24 -7.03 -6.71
C ASP A 96 -1.15 -7.42 -7.71
N VAL A 97 0.12 -7.34 -7.32
CA VAL A 97 1.24 -7.80 -8.15
C VAL A 97 1.15 -9.32 -8.41
N ALA A 98 0.84 -10.09 -7.37
CA ALA A 98 0.66 -11.53 -7.53
C ALA A 98 -0.49 -11.84 -8.49
N LEU A 99 -1.60 -11.09 -8.40
CA LEU A 99 -2.73 -11.24 -9.32
C LEU A 99 -2.35 -10.83 -10.75
N TYR A 100 -1.48 -9.85 -10.90
CA TYR A 100 -0.97 -9.46 -12.21
C TYR A 100 -0.29 -10.65 -12.89
N PHE A 101 0.60 -11.33 -12.17
CA PHE A 101 1.29 -12.51 -12.74
C PHE A 101 0.32 -13.64 -13.04
N ARG A 102 -0.66 -13.89 -12.16
CA ARG A 102 -1.71 -14.87 -12.43
C ARG A 102 -2.47 -14.52 -13.70
N ASN A 103 -2.90 -13.27 -13.82
CA ASN A 103 -3.71 -12.84 -14.96
C ASN A 103 -2.91 -12.81 -16.25
N THR A 104 -1.61 -12.51 -16.19
CA THR A 104 -0.73 -12.61 -17.34
C THR A 104 -0.67 -14.04 -17.86
N LYS A 105 -0.58 -15.00 -16.95
CA LYS A 105 -0.60 -16.42 -17.31
C LYS A 105 -1.93 -16.81 -17.94
N LEU A 106 -3.05 -16.33 -17.38
CA LEU A 106 -4.38 -16.60 -17.93
C LEU A 106 -4.54 -15.99 -19.32
N ASP A 107 -4.03 -14.76 -19.52
CA ASP A 107 -4.07 -14.11 -20.83
C ASP A 107 -3.30 -14.92 -21.87
N LYS A 108 -2.14 -15.44 -21.50
CA LYS A 108 -1.33 -16.28 -22.38
C LYS A 108 -2.08 -17.56 -22.77
N LEU A 109 -2.74 -18.18 -21.81
CA LEU A 109 -3.53 -19.39 -22.09
C LEU A 109 -4.70 -19.10 -23.03
N ARG A 110 -5.35 -17.96 -22.89
CA ARG A 110 -6.43 -17.54 -23.81
C ARG A 110 -5.89 -17.33 -25.22
N ASP A 111 -4.74 -16.68 -25.33
CA ASP A 111 -4.10 -16.43 -26.64
C ASP A 111 -3.71 -17.73 -27.33
N GLU A 112 -3.42 -18.78 -26.57
CA GLU A 112 -3.14 -20.11 -27.08
C GLU A 112 -4.40 -20.93 -27.39
N GLY A 113 -5.59 -20.34 -27.14
CA GLY A 113 -6.86 -21.00 -27.40
C GLY A 113 -7.25 -22.08 -26.38
N LYS A 114 -6.64 -22.05 -25.20
CA LYS A 114 -6.95 -23.01 -24.13
C LYS A 114 -8.10 -22.55 -23.26
N ASP A 115 -8.89 -23.52 -22.79
CA ASP A 115 -9.95 -23.23 -21.82
C ASP A 115 -9.35 -22.89 -20.45
N LEU A 116 -10.02 -21.99 -19.74
CA LEU A 116 -9.59 -21.55 -18.43
C LEU A 116 -10.54 -21.98 -17.31
#